data_63a4c4d37b3ceb876fcdae2de8568ca6
#
_entry.id   63a4c4d37b3ceb876fcdae2de8568ca6
#
_cell.length_a   1.000
_cell.length_b   1.000
_cell.length_c   1.000
_cell.angle_alpha   90.00
_cell.angle_beta   90.00
_cell.angle_gamma   90.00
#
_symmetry.space_group_name_H-M   'P 1'
#
loop_
_entity.id
_entity.type
_entity.pdbx_description
1 polymer ?
#
loop_
_entity_poly.entity_id
_entity_poly.type
_entity_poly.pdbx_seq_one_letter_code
_entity_poly.pdbx_strand_id
1 'polypeptide(L)'
;MTVQERRATPISYEPQDAWDEAYDADGEPRPLYTPLLAALAGHDLHALAVSVAEHATREGATFGADRAFPVDPIPRLIEADEWRELEAGLGQRVRALDAFVSDLARERRIVQAGVVPERLAGTLPFLEPDLADLPEPVSARIVIAGLDVVRDIEGRFHVLEDNVRTPSGMAYLLATRRATKAHLPYDEPRRPVRAALANLLGSVLSAARPDHEADAAVVVLSDGPANSAYFEHRVLAELAGVPLVHPQDVRVHDGQLVTRDSGRAIQVVYRRTDEDRLRAPDGTLTAIGELLLEPLRDGQLSVVNGFGTGVADDKRIYPYVDAMIGFYLGEEPILPSIPTYDLEDDAARAEALDRLDELVLKPRDGHGGRGVLIGPSASAAELHDAADTVRADPAGWTAQELVRLSTHPTVIEGRLQPRHVDLRPFLFYDGRRTAALPGALTRVALDADNLIVNSSRNGGGKDTWVLP
;
A
#
# COMPACT_ATOMS: atom_id res chain seq x y z
N MET A 1 25.11 -3.17 -51.26
CA MET A 1 25.31 -4.01 -50.06
C MET A 1 24.04 -3.90 -49.24
N THR A 2 23.21 -4.91 -49.35
CA THR A 2 21.94 -5.03 -48.60
C THR A 2 22.28 -5.27 -47.13
N VAL A 3 21.87 -4.37 -46.26
CA VAL A 3 21.90 -4.56 -44.80
C VAL A 3 20.93 -5.69 -44.51
N GLN A 4 21.46 -6.87 -44.26
CA GLN A 4 20.66 -7.98 -43.66
C GLN A 4 20.21 -7.50 -42.30
N GLU A 5 18.92 -7.20 -42.13
CA GLU A 5 18.27 -7.10 -40.84
C GLU A 5 18.54 -8.41 -40.08
N ARG A 6 19.44 -8.35 -39.13
CA ARG A 6 19.56 -9.43 -38.15
C ARG A 6 18.21 -9.51 -37.42
N ARG A 7 17.39 -10.48 -37.74
CA ARG A 7 16.24 -10.82 -36.89
C ARG A 7 16.80 -11.09 -35.49
N ALA A 8 16.47 -10.22 -34.56
CA ALA A 8 16.82 -10.41 -33.15
C ALA A 8 16.26 -11.78 -32.72
N THR A 9 17.09 -12.57 -32.03
CA THR A 9 16.64 -13.85 -31.47
C THR A 9 15.53 -13.56 -30.45
N PRO A 10 14.36 -14.21 -30.56
CA PRO A 10 13.31 -14.05 -29.55
C PRO A 10 13.83 -14.36 -28.16
N ILE A 11 13.40 -13.58 -27.17
CA ILE A 11 13.73 -13.86 -25.78
C ILE A 11 12.98 -15.13 -25.38
N SER A 12 13.70 -16.13 -24.88
CA SER A 12 13.10 -17.36 -24.35
C SER A 12 12.39 -17.03 -23.04
N TYR A 13 11.12 -17.35 -22.95
CA TYR A 13 10.29 -17.24 -21.76
C TYR A 13 9.23 -18.33 -21.75
N GLU A 14 9.02 -18.97 -20.63
CA GLU A 14 8.01 -20.01 -20.44
C GLU A 14 7.06 -19.56 -19.33
N PRO A 15 5.82 -19.16 -19.66
CA PRO A 15 4.79 -18.84 -18.66
C PRO A 15 4.53 -20.01 -17.73
N GLN A 16 4.17 -19.73 -16.49
CA GLN A 16 3.69 -20.74 -15.53
C GLN A 16 2.17 -20.95 -15.66
N ASP A 17 1.63 -21.89 -14.88
CA ASP A 17 0.18 -22.10 -14.75
C ASP A 17 -0.47 -21.00 -13.89
N ALA A 18 -0.41 -19.75 -14.40
CA ALA A 18 -0.96 -18.55 -13.83
C ALA A 18 -1.31 -17.57 -14.96
N TRP A 19 -2.11 -16.54 -14.67
CA TRP A 19 -2.25 -15.43 -15.59
C TRP A 19 -0.92 -14.70 -15.74
N ASP A 20 -0.32 -14.75 -16.93
CA ASP A 20 0.88 -13.96 -17.18
C ASP A 20 0.51 -12.59 -17.75
N GLU A 21 1.11 -11.53 -17.20
CA GLU A 21 0.82 -10.14 -17.56
C GLU A 21 1.30 -9.79 -18.98
N ALA A 22 2.37 -10.47 -19.46
CA ALA A 22 3.04 -10.14 -20.72
C ALA A 22 2.85 -11.21 -21.82
N TYR A 23 2.46 -12.41 -21.46
CA TYR A 23 2.28 -13.51 -22.40
C TYR A 23 0.87 -14.11 -22.26
N ASP A 24 0.36 -14.66 -23.34
CA ASP A 24 -0.90 -15.41 -23.34
C ASP A 24 -0.68 -16.89 -22.99
N ALA A 25 -1.78 -17.66 -23.01
CA ALA A 25 -1.74 -19.09 -22.71
C ALA A 25 -0.98 -19.93 -23.74
N ASP A 26 -0.81 -19.40 -24.95
CA ASP A 26 -0.05 -20.07 -26.02
C ASP A 26 1.45 -19.72 -25.97
N GLY A 27 1.85 -18.86 -25.01
CA GLY A 27 3.22 -18.39 -24.83
C GLY A 27 3.61 -17.28 -25.82
N GLU A 28 2.63 -16.65 -26.48
CA GLU A 28 2.88 -15.52 -27.36
C GLU A 28 2.79 -14.19 -26.58
N PRO A 29 3.64 -13.21 -26.90
CA PRO A 29 3.57 -11.90 -26.25
C PRO A 29 2.22 -11.24 -26.45
N ARG A 30 1.60 -10.77 -25.36
CA ARG A 30 0.40 -9.94 -25.44
C ARG A 30 0.70 -8.67 -26.27
N PRO A 31 -0.25 -8.17 -27.07
CA PRO A 31 -0.04 -7.00 -27.93
C PRO A 31 0.59 -5.80 -27.21
N LEU A 32 0.19 -5.56 -25.95
CA LEU A 32 0.70 -4.49 -25.09
C LEU A 32 2.22 -4.61 -24.84
N TYR A 33 2.75 -5.82 -24.73
CA TYR A 33 4.15 -6.08 -24.41
C TYR A 33 5.03 -6.35 -25.60
N THR A 34 4.45 -6.61 -26.77
CA THR A 34 5.21 -6.93 -27.99
C THR A 34 6.31 -5.90 -28.31
N PRO A 35 6.05 -4.56 -28.26
CA PRO A 35 7.10 -3.58 -28.55
C PRO A 35 8.23 -3.56 -27.52
N LEU A 36 7.90 -3.70 -26.23
CA LEU A 36 8.88 -3.76 -25.14
C LEU A 36 9.80 -4.97 -25.29
N LEU A 37 9.21 -6.16 -25.48
CA LEU A 37 9.97 -7.40 -25.64
C LEU A 37 10.85 -7.41 -26.89
N ALA A 38 10.36 -6.84 -27.99
CA ALA A 38 11.14 -6.65 -29.20
C ALA A 38 12.34 -5.72 -28.98
N ALA A 39 12.17 -4.64 -28.21
CA ALA A 39 13.26 -3.72 -27.87
C ALA A 39 14.32 -4.36 -26.97
N LEU A 40 13.94 -5.30 -26.12
CA LEU A 40 14.84 -6.06 -25.24
C LEU A 40 15.62 -7.15 -25.98
N ALA A 41 15.12 -7.60 -27.14
CA ALA A 41 15.71 -8.70 -27.87
C ALA A 41 17.15 -8.36 -28.31
N GLY A 42 18.09 -9.25 -27.97
CA GLY A 42 19.52 -9.07 -28.25
C GLY A 42 20.29 -8.22 -27.24
N HIS A 43 19.64 -7.69 -26.19
CA HIS A 43 20.32 -6.99 -25.11
C HIS A 43 20.78 -7.97 -24.02
N ASP A 44 21.88 -7.61 -23.35
CA ASP A 44 22.33 -8.30 -22.15
C ASP A 44 21.44 -7.93 -20.95
N LEU A 45 20.49 -8.80 -20.65
CA LEU A 45 19.53 -8.58 -19.55
C LEU A 45 20.21 -8.57 -18.17
N HIS A 46 21.34 -9.29 -18.01
CA HIS A 46 22.08 -9.24 -16.75
C HIS A 46 22.71 -7.86 -16.55
N ALA A 47 23.41 -7.35 -17.55
CA ALA A 47 24.00 -6.01 -17.50
C ALA A 47 22.95 -4.92 -17.31
N LEU A 48 21.76 -5.07 -17.92
CA LEU A 48 20.64 -4.16 -17.73
C LEU A 48 20.15 -4.17 -16.29
N ALA A 49 19.91 -5.36 -15.69
CA ALA A 49 19.44 -5.48 -14.32
C ALA A 49 20.45 -4.90 -13.32
N VAL A 50 21.76 -5.16 -13.51
CA VAL A 50 22.82 -4.58 -12.68
C VAL A 50 22.80 -3.06 -12.77
N SER A 51 22.74 -2.49 -13.98
CA SER A 51 22.74 -1.04 -14.19
C SER A 51 21.55 -0.35 -13.52
N VAL A 52 20.35 -0.94 -13.59
CA VAL A 52 19.13 -0.43 -12.95
C VAL A 52 19.24 -0.50 -11.44
N ALA A 53 19.69 -1.63 -10.89
CA ALA A 53 19.86 -1.81 -9.45
C ALA A 53 20.91 -0.84 -8.85
N GLU A 54 22.05 -0.67 -9.51
CA GLU A 54 23.06 0.30 -9.11
C GLU A 54 22.54 1.76 -9.18
N HIS A 55 21.74 2.07 -10.19
CA HIS A 55 21.14 3.40 -10.29
C HIS A 55 20.19 3.66 -9.12
N ALA A 56 19.28 2.74 -8.82
CA ALA A 56 18.36 2.86 -7.69
C ALA A 56 19.11 3.01 -6.35
N THR A 57 20.18 2.25 -6.17
CA THR A 57 21.05 2.34 -4.96
C THR A 57 21.72 3.72 -4.86
N ARG A 58 22.25 4.27 -5.95
CA ARG A 58 22.84 5.62 -5.96
C ARG A 58 21.83 6.72 -5.62
N GLU A 59 20.57 6.52 -5.95
CA GLU A 59 19.48 7.41 -5.59
C GLU A 59 19.09 7.29 -4.10
N GLY A 60 19.69 6.36 -3.37
CA GLY A 60 19.45 6.13 -1.96
C GLY A 60 18.19 5.30 -1.68
N ALA A 61 17.66 4.57 -2.68
CA ALA A 61 16.54 3.65 -2.47
C ALA A 61 17.00 2.45 -1.63
N THR A 62 16.83 2.58 -0.29
CA THR A 62 17.22 1.55 0.68
C THR A 62 16.08 1.27 1.65
N PHE A 63 16.00 0.04 2.13
CA PHE A 63 15.23 -0.33 3.31
C PHE A 63 16.12 -0.24 4.55
N GLY A 64 15.72 0.59 5.52
CA GLY A 64 16.57 0.89 6.67
C GLY A 64 17.88 1.56 6.25
N ALA A 65 18.94 1.36 7.03
CA ALA A 65 20.21 2.05 6.82
C ALA A 65 20.98 1.54 5.60
N ASP A 66 20.97 0.21 5.31
CA ASP A 66 21.99 -0.38 4.45
C ASP A 66 21.48 -1.37 3.39
N ARG A 67 20.22 -1.76 3.42
CA ARG A 67 19.69 -2.75 2.45
C ARG A 67 19.18 -2.05 1.20
N ALA A 68 19.89 -2.24 0.07
CA ALA A 68 19.41 -1.77 -1.24
C ALA A 68 18.02 -2.35 -1.56
N PHE A 69 17.17 -1.51 -2.16
CA PHE A 69 15.88 -1.95 -2.70
C PHE A 69 16.11 -2.63 -4.06
N PRO A 70 15.83 -3.95 -4.20
CA PRO A 70 16.00 -4.62 -5.47
C PRO A 70 15.02 -4.09 -6.51
N VAL A 71 15.52 -3.73 -7.70
CA VAL A 71 14.70 -3.24 -8.80
C VAL A 71 14.89 -4.14 -10.02
N ASP A 72 13.80 -4.68 -10.53
CA ASP A 72 13.78 -5.38 -11.81
C ASP A 72 13.57 -4.38 -12.96
N PRO A 73 14.32 -4.50 -14.08
CA PRO A 73 14.26 -3.53 -15.17
C PRO A 73 12.99 -3.60 -16.02
N ILE A 74 12.23 -4.69 -15.98
CA ILE A 74 11.08 -4.89 -16.88
C ILE A 74 9.83 -4.24 -16.27
N PRO A 75 9.30 -3.13 -16.83
CA PRO A 75 8.14 -2.46 -16.28
C PRO A 75 6.86 -3.26 -16.50
N ARG A 76 5.93 -3.18 -15.54
CA ARG A 76 4.56 -3.64 -15.73
C ARG A 76 3.77 -2.57 -16.47
N LEU A 77 3.08 -2.96 -17.53
CA LEU A 77 2.28 -2.07 -18.37
C LEU A 77 0.80 -2.24 -18.03
N ILE A 78 0.08 -1.12 -17.88
CA ILE A 78 -1.36 -1.09 -17.61
C ILE A 78 -1.99 -0.10 -18.60
N GLU A 79 -3.05 -0.52 -19.28
CA GLU A 79 -3.79 0.33 -20.21
C GLU A 79 -4.60 1.41 -19.48
N ALA A 80 -4.90 2.51 -20.19
CA ALA A 80 -5.63 3.65 -19.61
C ALA A 80 -7.01 3.27 -19.08
N ASP A 81 -7.71 2.38 -19.77
CA ASP A 81 -9.08 1.98 -19.41
C ASP A 81 -9.07 1.12 -18.14
N GLU A 82 -8.15 0.17 -18.08
CA GLU A 82 -7.95 -0.68 -16.91
C GLU A 82 -7.52 0.15 -15.69
N TRP A 83 -6.65 1.14 -15.89
CA TRP A 83 -6.27 2.06 -14.81
C TRP A 83 -7.44 2.91 -14.32
N ARG A 84 -8.35 3.32 -15.20
CA ARG A 84 -9.55 4.07 -14.81
C ARG A 84 -10.50 3.24 -13.94
N GLU A 85 -10.65 1.96 -14.26
CA GLU A 85 -11.45 1.03 -13.44
C GLU A 85 -10.81 0.82 -12.05
N LEU A 86 -9.48 0.59 -12.01
CA LEU A 86 -8.73 0.54 -10.75
C LEU A 86 -8.93 1.82 -9.93
N GLU A 87 -8.74 2.99 -10.52
CA GLU A 87 -8.89 4.28 -9.84
C GLU A 87 -10.31 4.45 -9.27
N ALA A 88 -11.33 4.09 -10.04
CA ALA A 88 -12.73 4.19 -9.60
C ALA A 88 -13.00 3.26 -8.41
N GLY A 89 -12.59 1.99 -8.49
CA GLY A 89 -12.80 1.01 -7.41
C GLY A 89 -12.00 1.32 -6.15
N LEU A 90 -10.75 1.75 -6.28
CA LEU A 90 -9.94 2.20 -5.15
C LEU A 90 -10.55 3.44 -4.49
N GLY A 91 -11.03 4.39 -5.29
CA GLY A 91 -11.70 5.59 -4.80
C GLY A 91 -13.00 5.29 -4.06
N GLN A 92 -13.78 4.35 -4.56
CA GLN A 92 -14.98 3.85 -3.88
C GLN A 92 -14.61 3.25 -2.52
N ARG A 93 -13.64 2.36 -2.48
CA ARG A 93 -13.20 1.66 -1.26
C ARG A 93 -12.69 2.62 -0.21
N VAL A 94 -11.82 3.58 -0.56
CA VAL A 94 -11.28 4.57 0.38
C VAL A 94 -12.38 5.46 0.96
N ARG A 95 -13.38 5.88 0.18
CA ARG A 95 -14.55 6.63 0.69
C ARG A 95 -15.35 5.83 1.72
N ALA A 96 -15.55 4.53 1.49
CA ALA A 96 -16.25 3.66 2.43
C ALA A 96 -15.44 3.45 3.73
N LEU A 97 -14.13 3.23 3.62
CA LEU A 97 -13.24 3.08 4.78
C LEU A 97 -13.14 4.39 5.60
N ASP A 98 -13.08 5.54 4.96
CA ASP A 98 -13.08 6.84 5.63
C ASP A 98 -14.40 7.08 6.40
N ALA A 99 -15.53 6.76 5.76
CA ALA A 99 -16.84 6.83 6.40
C ALA A 99 -16.94 5.86 7.59
N PHE A 100 -16.38 4.64 7.47
CA PHE A 100 -16.33 3.67 8.55
C PHE A 100 -15.53 4.18 9.75
N VAL A 101 -14.32 4.72 9.54
CA VAL A 101 -13.49 5.27 10.62
C VAL A 101 -14.21 6.41 11.34
N SER A 102 -14.88 7.28 10.58
CA SER A 102 -15.63 8.41 11.13
C SER A 102 -16.87 7.96 11.91
N ASP A 103 -17.62 7.01 11.37
CA ASP A 103 -18.81 6.44 12.02
C ASP A 103 -18.45 5.68 13.31
N LEU A 104 -17.39 4.87 13.26
CA LEU A 104 -16.96 4.08 14.41
C LEU A 104 -16.53 4.95 15.60
N ALA A 105 -15.92 6.10 15.32
CA ALA A 105 -15.50 7.05 16.33
C ALA A 105 -16.67 7.77 17.02
N ARG A 106 -17.89 7.78 16.46
CA ARG A 106 -19.04 8.58 16.93
C ARG A 106 -20.31 7.76 17.08
N GLU A 107 -21.07 7.61 16.00
CA GLU A 107 -22.43 7.07 16.03
C GLU A 107 -22.48 5.55 15.99
N ARG A 108 -21.47 4.90 15.44
CA ARG A 108 -21.37 3.43 15.31
C ARG A 108 -22.57 2.80 14.59
N ARG A 109 -23.12 3.51 13.58
CA ARG A 109 -24.32 3.09 12.85
C ARG A 109 -24.17 1.74 12.17
N ILE A 110 -22.98 1.46 11.63
CA ILE A 110 -22.70 0.19 10.96
C ILE A 110 -22.71 -0.99 11.95
N VAL A 111 -22.29 -0.75 13.18
CA VAL A 111 -22.34 -1.75 14.27
C VAL A 111 -23.79 -1.95 14.74
N GLN A 112 -24.53 -0.85 14.94
CA GLN A 112 -25.96 -0.90 15.30
C GLN A 112 -26.80 -1.61 14.23
N ALA A 113 -26.43 -1.49 12.95
CA ALA A 113 -27.05 -2.19 11.83
C ALA A 113 -26.64 -3.68 11.73
N GLY A 114 -25.69 -4.12 12.54
CA GLY A 114 -25.21 -5.51 12.55
C GLY A 114 -24.31 -5.89 11.35
N VAL A 115 -23.86 -4.91 10.55
CA VAL A 115 -22.94 -5.16 9.42
C VAL A 115 -21.56 -5.49 9.93
N VAL A 116 -21.05 -4.73 10.91
CA VAL A 116 -19.82 -5.05 11.65
C VAL A 116 -20.22 -5.52 13.05
N PRO A 117 -19.78 -6.71 13.49
CA PRO A 117 -20.13 -7.22 14.81
C PRO A 117 -19.60 -6.36 15.96
N GLU A 118 -20.41 -6.16 17.02
CA GLU A 118 -20.01 -5.41 18.23
C GLU A 118 -18.74 -6.02 18.88
N ARG A 119 -18.63 -7.37 18.91
CA ARG A 119 -17.47 -8.07 19.45
C ARG A 119 -16.15 -7.63 18.76
N LEU A 120 -16.19 -7.38 17.47
CA LEU A 120 -15.04 -6.93 16.70
C LEU A 120 -14.77 -5.43 16.94
N ALA A 121 -15.80 -4.59 16.83
CA ALA A 121 -15.69 -3.15 17.00
C ALA A 121 -15.13 -2.74 18.37
N GLY A 122 -15.40 -3.51 19.42
CA GLY A 122 -14.88 -3.27 20.77
C GLY A 122 -13.40 -3.68 20.98
N THR A 123 -12.79 -4.41 20.05
CA THR A 123 -11.43 -4.96 20.19
C THR A 123 -10.43 -4.43 19.17
N LEU A 124 -10.80 -3.39 18.40
CA LEU A 124 -9.94 -2.82 17.37
C LEU A 124 -8.74 -2.09 17.99
N PRO A 125 -7.50 -2.47 17.65
CA PRO A 125 -6.31 -2.01 18.37
C PRO A 125 -5.97 -0.53 18.16
N PHE A 126 -6.46 0.05 17.08
CA PHE A 126 -6.22 1.46 16.72
C PHE A 126 -7.44 2.36 16.94
N LEU A 127 -8.45 1.87 17.68
CA LEU A 127 -9.57 2.71 18.08
C LEU A 127 -9.10 3.66 19.19
N GLU A 128 -8.92 4.93 18.84
CA GLU A 128 -8.49 5.97 19.75
C GLU A 128 -9.67 6.51 20.55
N PRO A 129 -9.66 6.43 21.89
CA PRO A 129 -10.75 6.93 22.73
C PRO A 129 -11.02 8.44 22.56
N ASP A 130 -9.97 9.19 22.28
CA ASP A 130 -10.04 10.65 22.13
C ASP A 130 -10.75 11.10 20.85
N LEU A 131 -10.94 10.22 19.85
CA LEU A 131 -11.52 10.61 18.54
C LEU A 131 -12.95 11.15 18.64
N ALA A 132 -13.72 10.69 19.62
CA ALA A 132 -15.09 11.18 19.81
C ALA A 132 -15.13 12.66 20.21
N ASP A 133 -14.09 13.13 20.90
CA ASP A 133 -13.96 14.49 21.41
C ASP A 133 -13.18 15.42 20.46
N LEU A 134 -12.55 14.88 19.42
CA LEU A 134 -11.87 15.69 18.39
C LEU A 134 -12.88 16.35 17.45
N PRO A 135 -12.59 17.55 16.93
CA PRO A 135 -13.33 18.14 15.82
C PRO A 135 -13.38 17.18 14.61
N GLU A 136 -14.40 17.35 13.77
CA GLU A 136 -14.37 16.69 12.47
C GLU A 136 -13.15 17.15 11.68
N PRO A 137 -12.48 16.24 10.95
CA PRO A 137 -11.35 16.64 10.12
C PRO A 137 -11.81 17.61 9.02
N VAL A 138 -10.97 18.58 8.70
CA VAL A 138 -11.25 19.57 7.66
C VAL A 138 -11.43 18.92 6.29
N SER A 139 -10.76 17.80 6.04
CA SER A 139 -10.88 17.04 4.78
C SER A 139 -11.40 15.62 5.02
N ALA A 140 -10.52 14.68 5.19
CA ALA A 140 -10.81 13.26 5.44
C ALA A 140 -9.89 12.74 6.55
N ARG A 141 -10.24 11.61 7.17
CA ARG A 141 -9.33 10.89 8.07
C ARG A 141 -8.32 10.08 7.27
N ILE A 142 -8.78 9.41 6.21
CA ILE A 142 -7.95 8.66 5.26
C ILE A 142 -7.68 9.57 4.06
N VAL A 143 -6.59 10.31 4.10
CA VAL A 143 -6.18 11.24 3.04
C VAL A 143 -5.31 10.58 1.98
N ILE A 144 -4.46 9.62 2.39
CA ILE A 144 -3.55 8.88 1.51
C ILE A 144 -3.71 7.39 1.81
N ALA A 145 -4.02 6.60 0.78
CA ALA A 145 -4.13 5.15 0.86
C ALA A 145 -3.14 4.47 -0.10
N GLY A 146 -2.61 3.31 0.32
CA GLY A 146 -1.76 2.43 -0.50
C GLY A 146 -2.29 1.02 -0.42
N LEU A 147 -3.33 0.72 -1.20
CA LEU A 147 -4.00 -0.57 -1.16
C LEU A 147 -3.18 -1.62 -1.91
N ASP A 148 -3.12 -2.83 -1.38
CA ASP A 148 -2.47 -3.93 -2.09
C ASP A 148 -3.49 -4.62 -3.00
N VAL A 149 -3.17 -4.68 -4.27
CA VAL A 149 -4.05 -5.20 -5.32
C VAL A 149 -3.34 -6.35 -6.04
N VAL A 150 -4.06 -7.41 -6.28
CA VAL A 150 -3.58 -8.59 -7.00
C VAL A 150 -4.46 -8.88 -8.20
N ARG A 151 -3.91 -9.59 -9.19
CA ARG A 151 -4.67 -10.08 -10.33
C ARG A 151 -4.83 -11.60 -10.21
N ASP A 152 -6.05 -12.07 -10.40
CA ASP A 152 -6.37 -13.51 -10.36
C ASP A 152 -6.05 -14.24 -11.68
N ILE A 153 -6.36 -15.52 -11.74
CA ILE A 153 -6.12 -16.39 -12.90
C ILE A 153 -6.99 -16.02 -14.12
N GLU A 154 -8.08 -15.29 -13.93
CA GLU A 154 -8.90 -14.73 -15.01
C GLU A 154 -8.45 -13.35 -15.45
N GLY A 155 -7.42 -12.80 -14.82
CA GLY A 155 -6.88 -11.46 -15.10
C GLY A 155 -7.65 -10.32 -14.44
N ARG A 156 -8.54 -10.59 -13.47
CA ARG A 156 -9.32 -9.59 -12.74
C ARG A 156 -8.57 -9.08 -11.52
N PHE A 157 -8.70 -7.80 -11.24
CA PHE A 157 -8.11 -7.20 -10.05
C PHE A 157 -8.97 -7.43 -8.80
N HIS A 158 -8.31 -7.73 -7.70
CA HIS A 158 -8.88 -7.84 -6.35
C HIS A 158 -8.05 -7.03 -5.37
N VAL A 159 -8.68 -6.46 -4.36
CA VAL A 159 -7.95 -5.87 -3.23
C VAL A 159 -7.54 -6.99 -2.28
N LEU A 160 -6.28 -7.05 -1.92
CA LEU A 160 -5.71 -8.06 -1.01
C LEU A 160 -5.60 -7.56 0.43
N GLU A 161 -5.30 -6.27 0.61
CA GLU A 161 -5.09 -5.63 1.91
C GLU A 161 -5.28 -4.12 1.81
N ASP A 162 -5.83 -3.52 2.85
CA ASP A 162 -5.98 -2.07 2.97
C ASP A 162 -4.85 -1.51 3.82
N ASN A 163 -4.12 -0.52 3.29
CA ASN A 163 -3.06 0.18 3.99
C ASN A 163 -3.40 1.68 4.02
N VAL A 164 -3.98 2.15 5.14
CA VAL A 164 -4.51 3.51 5.27
C VAL A 164 -4.00 4.28 6.49
N ARG A 165 -3.07 3.71 7.28
CA ARG A 165 -2.38 4.41 8.36
C ARG A 165 -1.26 5.29 7.84
N THR A 166 -0.17 4.67 7.42
CA THR A 166 1.07 5.30 6.93
C THR A 166 1.57 4.58 5.67
N PRO A 167 0.80 4.56 4.56
CA PRO A 167 1.19 3.82 3.36
C PRO A 167 2.56 4.25 2.87
N SER A 168 3.40 3.28 2.48
CA SER A 168 4.77 3.48 2.01
C SER A 168 4.98 2.84 0.65
N GLY A 169 5.91 3.40 -0.14
CA GLY A 169 6.25 2.91 -1.47
C GLY A 169 6.38 3.99 -2.55
N MET A 170 5.87 5.21 -2.31
CA MET A 170 5.86 6.29 -3.30
C MET A 170 7.26 6.73 -3.72
N ALA A 171 8.19 6.84 -2.80
CA ALA A 171 9.58 7.20 -3.11
C ALA A 171 10.31 6.07 -3.85
N TYR A 172 10.02 4.82 -3.48
CA TYR A 172 10.57 3.65 -4.16
C TYR A 172 10.05 3.53 -5.60
N LEU A 173 8.76 3.80 -5.83
CA LEU A 173 8.19 3.92 -7.18
C LEU A 173 8.95 4.97 -8.01
N LEU A 174 9.22 6.15 -7.45
CA LEU A 174 9.95 7.20 -8.17
C LEU A 174 11.41 6.80 -8.47
N ALA A 175 12.09 6.18 -7.53
CA ALA A 175 13.46 5.69 -7.72
C ALA A 175 13.49 4.59 -8.79
N THR A 176 12.56 3.64 -8.72
CA THR A 176 12.40 2.57 -9.72
C THR A 176 12.13 3.17 -11.11
N ARG A 177 11.19 4.13 -11.23
CA ARG A 177 10.89 4.83 -12.47
C ARG A 177 12.12 5.51 -13.06
N ARG A 178 12.92 6.21 -12.27
CA ARG A 178 14.13 6.90 -12.74
C ARG A 178 15.19 5.91 -13.21
N ALA A 179 15.45 4.86 -12.41
CA ALA A 179 16.42 3.83 -12.74
C ALA A 179 16.04 3.08 -14.03
N THR A 180 14.79 2.66 -14.15
CA THR A 180 14.30 1.98 -15.35
C THR A 180 14.40 2.89 -16.57
N LYS A 181 13.91 4.14 -16.50
CA LYS A 181 13.95 5.09 -17.60
C LYS A 181 15.38 5.38 -18.10
N ALA A 182 16.37 5.37 -17.20
CA ALA A 182 17.75 5.69 -17.56
C ALA A 182 18.46 4.59 -18.35
N HIS A 183 18.02 3.35 -18.24
CA HIS A 183 18.75 2.17 -18.74
C HIS A 183 17.96 1.30 -19.71
N LEU A 184 16.61 1.29 -19.61
CA LEU A 184 15.78 0.47 -20.48
C LEU A 184 15.89 0.92 -21.94
N PRO A 185 16.17 0.02 -22.90
CA PRO A 185 16.28 0.35 -24.33
C PRO A 185 14.89 0.49 -25.00
N TYR A 186 13.91 0.99 -24.26
CA TYR A 186 12.53 1.18 -24.70
C TYR A 186 11.93 2.39 -24.00
N ASP A 187 11.30 3.25 -24.74
CA ASP A 187 10.57 4.40 -24.20
C ASP A 187 9.21 4.52 -24.89
N GLU A 188 8.17 4.36 -24.11
CA GLU A 188 6.77 4.49 -24.52
C GLU A 188 6.14 5.68 -23.80
N PRO A 189 5.24 6.43 -24.44
CA PRO A 189 4.44 7.43 -23.78
C PRO A 189 3.73 6.85 -22.56
N ARG A 190 3.90 7.47 -21.42
CA ARG A 190 3.28 7.10 -20.15
C ARG A 190 2.96 8.31 -19.31
N ARG A 191 2.01 8.18 -18.41
CA ARG A 191 1.61 9.27 -17.54
C ARG A 191 2.77 9.69 -16.61
N PRO A 192 3.00 11.00 -16.40
CA PRO A 192 4.06 11.49 -15.51
C PRO A 192 3.71 11.25 -14.05
N VAL A 193 4.59 10.58 -13.30
CA VAL A 193 4.32 10.22 -11.88
C VAL A 193 4.87 11.29 -10.92
N ARG A 194 6.12 11.78 -11.11
CA ARG A 194 6.75 12.71 -10.16
C ARG A 194 5.96 14.02 -10.00
N ALA A 195 5.58 14.63 -11.12
CA ALA A 195 4.80 15.87 -11.11
C ALA A 195 3.38 15.63 -10.55
N ALA A 196 2.76 14.49 -10.91
CA ALA A 196 1.46 14.12 -10.38
C ALA A 196 1.52 13.92 -8.85
N LEU A 197 2.53 13.22 -8.35
CA LEU A 197 2.69 13.01 -6.90
C LEU A 197 2.90 14.34 -6.15
N ALA A 198 3.74 15.23 -6.65
CA ALA A 198 3.95 16.55 -6.05
C ALA A 198 2.64 17.37 -5.99
N ASN A 199 1.87 17.35 -7.09
CA ASN A 199 0.58 18.04 -7.17
C ASN A 199 -0.47 17.43 -6.23
N LEU A 200 -0.57 16.10 -6.17
CA LEU A 200 -1.54 15.40 -5.30
C LEU A 200 -1.20 15.62 -3.83
N LEU A 201 0.07 15.47 -3.43
CA LEU A 201 0.51 15.78 -2.06
C LEU A 201 0.20 17.23 -1.70
N GLY A 202 0.60 18.19 -2.55
CA GLY A 202 0.32 19.60 -2.33
C GLY A 202 -1.18 19.88 -2.18
N SER A 203 -2.02 19.26 -3.03
CA SER A 203 -3.48 19.41 -2.99
C SER A 203 -4.08 18.91 -1.69
N VAL A 204 -3.79 17.66 -1.29
CA VAL A 204 -4.40 17.09 -0.08
C VAL A 204 -3.88 17.71 1.20
N LEU A 205 -2.60 18.08 1.26
CA LEU A 205 -2.04 18.80 2.41
C LEU A 205 -2.61 20.21 2.54
N SER A 206 -2.90 20.87 1.40
CA SER A 206 -3.59 22.16 1.40
C SER A 206 -5.06 22.02 1.81
N ALA A 207 -5.75 20.99 1.33
CA ALA A 207 -7.14 20.72 1.71
C ALA A 207 -7.31 20.38 3.20
N ALA A 208 -6.28 19.85 3.84
CA ALA A 208 -6.28 19.51 5.26
C ALA A 208 -6.04 20.72 6.19
N ARG A 209 -5.76 21.92 5.65
CA ARG A 209 -5.50 23.10 6.49
C ARG A 209 -6.76 23.55 7.23
N PRO A 210 -6.70 23.71 8.56
CA PRO A 210 -7.66 24.55 9.27
C PRO A 210 -7.60 25.99 8.75
N ASP A 211 -8.73 26.69 8.68
CA ASP A 211 -8.86 28.02 8.06
C ASP A 211 -8.25 29.19 8.90
N HIS A 212 -7.13 29.00 9.57
CA HIS A 212 -6.77 29.95 10.61
C HIS A 212 -5.62 30.91 10.31
N GLU A 213 -4.59 30.55 9.60
CA GLU A 213 -3.48 31.45 9.32
C GLU A 213 -2.76 31.12 8.02
N ALA A 214 -2.65 32.10 7.12
CA ALA A 214 -2.00 31.94 5.82
C ALA A 214 -0.51 31.55 5.93
N ASP A 215 0.16 31.96 7.01
CA ASP A 215 1.60 31.79 7.22
C ASP A 215 1.98 30.53 8.03
N ALA A 216 1.00 29.77 8.53
CA ALA A 216 1.30 28.56 9.30
C ALA A 216 1.92 27.45 8.42
N ALA A 217 2.80 26.66 9.03
CA ALA A 217 3.54 25.65 8.32
C ALA A 217 2.72 24.36 8.09
N VAL A 218 3.02 23.69 6.98
CA VAL A 218 2.78 22.26 6.77
C VAL A 218 4.13 21.58 6.94
N VAL A 219 4.18 20.45 7.64
CA VAL A 219 5.43 19.72 7.87
C VAL A 219 5.24 18.22 7.66
N VAL A 220 6.33 17.51 7.31
CA VAL A 220 6.42 16.05 7.46
C VAL A 220 7.07 15.77 8.80
N LEU A 221 6.38 15.02 9.67
CA LEU A 221 6.90 14.60 10.98
C LEU A 221 7.42 13.16 10.88
N SER A 222 8.68 12.95 11.24
CA SER A 222 9.38 11.66 11.13
C SER A 222 10.15 11.36 12.42
N ASP A 223 10.27 10.06 12.77
CA ASP A 223 11.16 9.59 13.85
C ASP A 223 12.64 9.79 13.55
N GLY A 224 12.99 10.13 12.31
CA GLY A 224 14.37 10.36 11.89
C GLY A 224 15.03 9.13 11.26
N PRO A 225 16.39 9.16 11.13
CA PRO A 225 17.15 8.18 10.35
C PRO A 225 17.05 6.73 10.82
N ALA A 226 16.61 6.47 12.04
CA ALA A 226 16.40 5.12 12.56
C ALA A 226 15.13 4.45 11.98
N ASN A 227 14.19 5.24 11.46
CA ASN A 227 12.99 4.72 10.82
C ASN A 227 13.34 4.04 9.48
N SER A 228 12.83 2.84 9.25
CA SER A 228 13.14 2.03 8.06
C SER A 228 12.70 2.69 6.75
N ALA A 229 11.72 3.59 6.78
CA ALA A 229 11.20 4.33 5.64
C ALA A 229 11.74 5.78 5.54
N TYR A 230 12.79 6.13 6.29
CA TYR A 230 13.30 7.51 6.35
C TYR A 230 13.70 8.07 4.97
N PHE A 231 14.21 7.23 4.07
CA PHE A 231 14.42 7.62 2.67
C PHE A 231 13.16 8.22 2.06
N GLU A 232 12.02 7.56 2.22
CA GLU A 232 10.74 8.02 1.69
C GLU A 232 10.28 9.32 2.36
N HIS A 233 10.45 9.46 3.69
CA HIS A 233 10.05 10.67 4.40
C HIS A 233 10.74 11.92 3.86
N ARG A 234 12.04 11.82 3.55
CA ARG A 234 12.81 12.90 2.94
C ARG A 234 12.32 13.26 1.54
N VAL A 235 12.10 12.23 0.70
CA VAL A 235 11.63 12.43 -0.69
C VAL A 235 10.23 13.07 -0.70
N LEU A 236 9.32 12.63 0.18
CA LEU A 236 7.97 13.19 0.27
C LEU A 236 7.97 14.65 0.76
N ALA A 237 8.80 14.98 1.75
CA ALA A 237 8.97 16.36 2.21
C ALA A 237 9.51 17.27 1.09
N GLU A 238 10.53 16.82 0.34
CA GLU A 238 11.07 17.53 -0.80
C GLU A 238 10.01 17.76 -1.89
N LEU A 239 9.24 16.71 -2.23
CA LEU A 239 8.20 16.78 -3.27
C LEU A 239 7.06 17.71 -2.89
N ALA A 240 6.64 17.67 -1.64
CA ALA A 240 5.61 18.56 -1.11
C ALA A 240 6.12 19.99 -0.89
N GLY A 241 7.44 20.22 -0.95
CA GLY A 241 8.04 21.53 -0.69
C GLY A 241 7.87 21.98 0.76
N VAL A 242 7.84 21.04 1.72
CA VAL A 242 7.60 21.32 3.14
C VAL A 242 8.77 20.84 4.00
N PRO A 243 9.00 21.43 5.19
CA PRO A 243 10.03 20.98 6.12
C PRO A 243 9.81 19.53 6.57
N LEU A 244 10.90 18.77 6.68
CA LEU A 244 10.96 17.52 7.43
C LEU A 244 11.39 17.86 8.85
N VAL A 245 10.58 17.52 9.84
CA VAL A 245 10.84 17.77 11.26
C VAL A 245 10.77 16.47 12.06
N HIS A 246 11.42 16.49 13.23
CA HIS A 246 11.38 15.38 14.19
C HIS A 246 10.67 15.83 15.47
N PRO A 247 10.23 14.91 16.37
CA PRO A 247 9.55 15.27 17.61
C PRO A 247 10.31 16.29 18.48
N GLN A 248 11.65 16.25 18.49
CA GLN A 248 12.46 17.21 19.21
C GLN A 248 12.52 18.61 18.59
N ASP A 249 12.12 18.79 17.34
CA ASP A 249 12.16 20.07 16.63
C ASP A 249 10.88 20.89 16.82
N VAL A 250 9.86 20.30 17.46
CA VAL A 250 8.54 20.89 17.68
C VAL A 250 8.16 20.89 19.16
N ARG A 251 7.20 21.70 19.53
CA ARG A 251 6.61 21.76 20.88
C ARG A 251 5.21 22.33 20.84
N VAL A 252 4.43 22.08 21.90
CA VAL A 252 3.16 22.78 22.12
C VAL A 252 3.45 24.14 22.80
N HIS A 253 2.78 25.17 22.34
CA HIS A 253 2.81 26.52 22.94
C HIS A 253 1.46 27.20 22.71
N ASP A 254 0.80 27.58 23.82
CA ASP A 254 -0.53 28.20 23.82
C ASP A 254 -1.56 27.43 22.97
N GLY A 255 -1.62 26.08 23.14
CA GLY A 255 -2.56 25.19 22.39
C GLY A 255 -2.19 24.94 20.94
N GLN A 256 -1.09 25.49 20.45
CA GLN A 256 -0.62 25.30 19.07
C GLN A 256 0.64 24.45 19.01
N LEU A 257 0.78 23.63 17.97
CA LEU A 257 2.06 23.02 17.64
C LEU A 257 2.93 24.05 16.94
N VAL A 258 4.15 24.28 17.47
CA VAL A 258 5.08 25.25 16.90
C VAL A 258 6.48 24.66 16.71
N THR A 259 7.24 25.18 15.76
CA THR A 259 8.66 24.85 15.62
C THR A 259 9.46 25.44 16.80
N ARG A 260 10.48 24.72 17.30
CA ARG A 260 11.27 25.20 18.45
C ARG A 260 12.22 26.33 18.10
N ASP A 261 12.71 26.40 16.90
CA ASP A 261 13.70 27.36 16.43
C ASP A 261 13.10 28.77 16.21
N SER A 262 11.96 28.82 15.52
CA SER A 262 11.34 30.07 15.08
C SER A 262 10.02 30.41 15.78
N GLY A 263 9.44 29.46 16.50
CA GLY A 263 8.09 29.60 17.07
C GLY A 263 6.97 29.65 16.02
N ARG A 264 7.25 29.27 14.77
CA ARG A 264 6.25 29.26 13.70
C ARG A 264 5.19 28.21 13.96
N ALA A 265 3.92 28.60 13.88
CA ALA A 265 2.79 27.68 14.03
C ALA A 265 2.75 26.63 12.91
N ILE A 266 2.36 25.41 13.26
CA ILE A 266 2.19 24.27 12.36
C ILE A 266 0.70 23.92 12.37
N GLN A 267 0.07 23.96 11.20
CA GLN A 267 -1.35 23.64 11.03
C GLN A 267 -1.60 22.26 10.43
N VAL A 268 -0.65 21.70 9.68
CA VAL A 268 -0.78 20.35 9.09
C VAL A 268 0.48 19.56 9.34
N VAL A 269 0.30 18.38 9.90
CA VAL A 269 1.35 17.38 10.07
C VAL A 269 1.07 16.21 9.14
N TYR A 270 1.92 15.98 8.13
CA TYR A 270 1.98 14.70 7.45
C TYR A 270 2.81 13.75 8.31
N ARG A 271 2.14 12.89 9.04
CA ARG A 271 2.75 12.00 10.02
C ARG A 271 3.39 10.78 9.36
N ARG A 272 4.66 10.57 9.65
CA ARG A 272 5.47 9.43 9.18
C ARG A 272 6.28 8.87 10.36
N THR A 273 5.60 8.61 11.48
CA THR A 273 6.17 8.07 12.71
C THR A 273 5.78 6.60 12.89
N ASP A 274 6.62 5.81 13.56
CA ASP A 274 6.29 4.43 13.93
C ASP A 274 5.19 4.40 14.99
N GLU A 275 5.23 5.35 15.97
CA GLU A 275 4.11 5.53 16.88
C GLU A 275 2.97 6.24 16.15
N ASP A 276 1.84 5.57 16.05
CA ASP A 276 0.66 6.01 15.33
C ASP A 276 -0.59 6.10 16.21
N ARG A 277 -0.43 6.02 17.53
CA ARG A 277 -1.49 6.18 18.53
C ARG A 277 -1.26 7.42 19.41
N LEU A 278 -2.35 8.03 19.84
CA LEU A 278 -2.33 9.12 20.81
C LEU A 278 -2.05 8.59 22.23
N ARG A 279 -2.57 7.37 22.52
CA ARG A 279 -2.40 6.73 23.82
C ARG A 279 -1.79 5.36 23.71
N ALA A 280 -0.95 5.06 24.68
CA ALA A 280 -0.48 3.70 24.94
C ALA A 280 -1.64 2.82 25.47
N PRO A 281 -1.49 1.48 25.46
CA PRO A 281 -2.55 0.56 25.92
C PRO A 281 -2.97 0.75 27.39
N ASP A 282 -2.10 1.34 28.23
CA ASP A 282 -2.39 1.68 29.62
C ASP A 282 -3.15 3.01 29.80
N GLY A 283 -3.48 3.70 28.68
CA GLY A 283 -4.20 4.95 28.64
C GLY A 283 -3.33 6.20 28.81
N THR A 284 -2.02 6.06 29.06
CA THR A 284 -1.10 7.20 29.10
C THR A 284 -0.88 7.78 27.70
N LEU A 285 -0.58 9.10 27.63
CA LEU A 285 -0.21 9.70 26.34
C LEU A 285 1.11 9.12 25.83
N THR A 286 1.16 8.83 24.53
CA THR A 286 2.43 8.58 23.85
C THR A 286 3.19 9.89 23.67
N ALA A 287 4.47 9.84 23.33
CA ALA A 287 5.24 11.05 23.00
C ALA A 287 4.62 11.84 21.83
N ILE A 288 3.99 11.15 20.88
CA ILE A 288 3.23 11.77 19.77
C ILE A 288 1.92 12.36 20.30
N GLY A 289 1.24 11.65 21.20
CA GLY A 289 0.03 12.15 21.87
C GLY A 289 0.27 13.42 22.67
N GLU A 290 1.39 13.54 23.40
CA GLU A 290 1.78 14.75 24.12
C GLU A 290 2.00 15.97 23.21
N LEU A 291 2.45 15.74 21.98
CA LEU A 291 2.69 16.81 21.01
C LEU A 291 1.42 17.20 20.22
N LEU A 292 0.55 16.23 19.90
CA LEU A 292 -0.49 16.47 18.90
C LEU A 292 -1.90 16.55 19.46
N LEU A 293 -2.19 15.96 20.65
CA LEU A 293 -3.57 15.83 21.12
C LEU A 293 -4.21 17.19 21.45
N GLU A 294 -3.51 18.07 22.19
CA GLU A 294 -4.04 19.38 22.55
C GLU A 294 -4.31 20.26 21.30
N PRO A 295 -3.35 20.45 20.36
CA PRO A 295 -3.61 21.20 19.13
C PRO A 295 -4.72 20.61 18.25
N LEU A 296 -4.89 19.29 18.26
CA LEU A 296 -5.98 18.60 17.54
C LEU A 296 -7.35 18.91 18.18
N ARG A 297 -7.46 18.84 19.51
CA ARG A 297 -8.70 19.15 20.25
C ARG A 297 -9.14 20.60 20.06
N ASP A 298 -8.18 21.51 20.01
CA ASP A 298 -8.44 22.94 19.83
C ASP A 298 -8.71 23.30 18.36
N GLY A 299 -8.72 22.30 17.43
CA GLY A 299 -8.95 22.53 16.02
C GLY A 299 -7.86 23.34 15.32
N GLN A 300 -6.67 23.47 15.97
CA GLN A 300 -5.54 24.24 15.44
C GLN A 300 -4.63 23.42 14.54
N LEU A 301 -4.79 22.09 14.53
CA LEU A 301 -3.94 21.15 13.84
C LEU A 301 -4.78 20.11 13.08
N SER A 302 -4.33 19.76 11.89
CA SER A 302 -4.74 18.57 11.16
C SER A 302 -3.58 17.58 11.00
N VAL A 303 -3.86 16.30 11.05
CA VAL A 303 -2.89 15.21 10.84
C VAL A 303 -3.29 14.36 9.65
N VAL A 304 -2.36 14.09 8.77
CA VAL A 304 -2.50 13.25 7.56
C VAL A 304 -1.62 11.99 7.71
N ASN A 305 -2.14 10.74 7.66
CA ASN A 305 -3.56 10.43 7.87
C ASN A 305 -3.94 10.66 9.32
N GLY A 306 -5.25 10.85 9.57
CA GLY A 306 -5.76 11.06 10.91
C GLY A 306 -5.50 9.88 11.84
N PHE A 307 -5.53 10.12 13.15
CA PHE A 307 -5.51 9.04 14.13
C PHE A 307 -6.78 8.18 14.02
N GLY A 308 -6.68 6.92 14.41
CA GLY A 308 -7.78 5.95 14.32
C GLY A 308 -7.94 5.28 12.96
N THR A 309 -7.24 5.73 11.91
CA THR A 309 -7.33 5.09 10.57
C THR A 309 -6.87 3.64 10.57
N GLY A 310 -6.04 3.25 11.56
CA GLY A 310 -5.58 1.88 11.73
C GLY A 310 -6.68 0.85 12.01
N VAL A 311 -7.88 1.27 12.41
CA VAL A 311 -9.03 0.36 12.51
C VAL A 311 -9.44 -0.20 11.14
N ALA A 312 -9.19 0.54 10.07
CA ALA A 312 -9.45 0.11 8.70
C ALA A 312 -8.31 -0.73 8.08
N ASP A 313 -7.10 -0.72 8.68
CA ASP A 313 -5.99 -1.62 8.32
C ASP A 313 -6.11 -3.00 9.00
N ASP A 314 -7.02 -3.16 9.98
CA ASP A 314 -7.15 -4.41 10.73
C ASP A 314 -7.65 -5.54 9.82
N LYS A 315 -6.90 -6.65 9.77
CA LYS A 315 -7.24 -7.80 8.93
C LYS A 315 -8.61 -8.40 9.23
N ARG A 316 -9.12 -8.22 10.45
CA ARG A 316 -10.46 -8.68 10.82
C ARG A 316 -11.58 -7.73 10.37
N ILE A 317 -11.26 -6.50 10.01
CA ILE A 317 -12.20 -5.56 9.39
C ILE A 317 -12.34 -5.85 7.89
N TYR A 318 -11.28 -6.34 7.28
CA TYR A 318 -11.23 -6.59 5.84
C TYR A 318 -12.41 -7.42 5.29
N PRO A 319 -12.91 -8.50 5.94
CA PRO A 319 -14.08 -9.27 5.47
C PRO A 319 -15.36 -8.44 5.28
N TYR A 320 -15.46 -7.32 5.95
CA TYR A 320 -16.67 -6.49 5.99
C TYR A 320 -16.62 -5.30 5.01
N VAL A 321 -15.49 -5.06 4.31
CA VAL A 321 -15.30 -3.83 3.53
C VAL A 321 -16.25 -3.75 2.34
N ASP A 322 -16.54 -4.86 1.67
CA ASP A 322 -17.50 -4.87 0.57
C ASP A 322 -18.91 -4.51 1.07
N ALA A 323 -19.30 -5.00 2.25
CA ALA A 323 -20.56 -4.61 2.91
C ALA A 323 -20.54 -3.14 3.38
N MET A 324 -19.38 -2.57 3.75
CA MET A 324 -19.24 -1.14 4.06
C MET A 324 -19.52 -0.27 2.85
N ILE A 325 -19.07 -0.67 1.66
CA ILE A 325 -19.36 0.02 0.40
C ILE A 325 -20.88 0.09 0.20
N GLY A 326 -21.57 -1.03 0.36
CA GLY A 326 -23.04 -1.06 0.29
C GLY A 326 -23.70 -0.18 1.35
N PHE A 327 -23.22 -0.26 2.60
CA PHE A 327 -23.81 0.47 3.73
C PHE A 327 -23.65 1.99 3.64
N TYR A 328 -22.44 2.48 3.37
CA TYR A 328 -22.14 3.91 3.40
C TYR A 328 -22.41 4.62 2.07
N LEU A 329 -22.20 3.92 0.95
CA LEU A 329 -22.30 4.52 -0.38
C LEU A 329 -23.55 4.10 -1.14
N GLY A 330 -24.21 3.01 -0.76
CA GLY A 330 -25.33 2.43 -1.53
C GLY A 330 -24.89 1.88 -2.88
N GLU A 331 -23.63 1.49 -3.01
CA GLU A 331 -22.99 1.05 -4.26
C GLU A 331 -22.58 -0.43 -4.14
N GLU A 332 -22.46 -1.13 -5.28
CA GLU A 332 -21.80 -2.45 -5.34
C GLU A 332 -20.29 -2.26 -5.49
N PRO A 333 -19.46 -3.16 -4.93
CA PRO A 333 -18.00 -3.09 -5.07
C PRO A 333 -17.55 -3.15 -6.54
N ILE A 334 -16.78 -2.16 -6.97
CA ILE A 334 -16.13 -2.17 -8.30
C ILE A 334 -14.93 -3.12 -8.29
N LEU A 335 -14.11 -3.04 -7.23
CA LEU A 335 -13.01 -3.98 -6.99
C LEU A 335 -13.38 -4.87 -5.81
N PRO A 336 -13.61 -6.17 -6.05
CA PRO A 336 -14.00 -7.08 -4.97
C PRO A 336 -12.84 -7.34 -4.01
N SER A 337 -13.17 -7.58 -2.76
CA SER A 337 -12.27 -8.17 -1.77
C SER A 337 -12.04 -9.65 -2.07
N ILE A 338 -10.88 -10.18 -1.67
CA ILE A 338 -10.69 -11.63 -1.63
C ILE A 338 -11.48 -12.20 -0.47
N PRO A 339 -12.30 -13.25 -0.68
CA PRO A 339 -13.10 -13.85 0.39
C PRO A 339 -12.23 -14.19 1.60
N THR A 340 -12.63 -13.68 2.77
CA THR A 340 -11.88 -13.79 4.01
C THR A 340 -12.82 -14.10 5.16
N TYR A 341 -12.42 -15.00 6.04
CA TYR A 341 -13.20 -15.53 7.14
C TYR A 341 -12.85 -14.80 8.45
N ASP A 342 -13.85 -14.26 9.14
CA ASP A 342 -13.71 -13.83 10.54
C ASP A 342 -13.79 -15.05 11.45
N LEU A 343 -12.64 -15.49 11.97
CA LEU A 343 -12.54 -16.73 12.72
C LEU A 343 -13.14 -16.67 14.15
N GLU A 344 -13.61 -15.51 14.63
CA GLU A 344 -14.47 -15.42 15.81
C GLU A 344 -15.92 -15.81 15.53
N ASP A 345 -16.36 -15.81 14.29
CA ASP A 345 -17.63 -16.40 13.90
C ASP A 345 -17.51 -17.93 13.90
N ASP A 346 -18.38 -18.61 14.64
CA ASP A 346 -18.28 -20.06 14.82
C ASP A 346 -18.48 -20.83 13.52
N ALA A 347 -19.37 -20.36 12.64
CA ALA A 347 -19.65 -21.02 11.36
C ALA A 347 -18.50 -20.80 10.37
N ALA A 348 -18.03 -19.56 10.24
CA ALA A 348 -16.88 -19.21 9.41
C ALA A 348 -15.60 -19.92 9.86
N ARG A 349 -15.39 -20.03 11.19
CA ARG A 349 -14.25 -20.78 11.75
C ARG A 349 -14.33 -22.27 11.43
N ALA A 350 -15.51 -22.88 11.59
CA ALA A 350 -15.68 -24.30 11.30
C ALA A 350 -15.38 -24.60 9.82
N GLU A 351 -15.91 -23.80 8.89
CA GLU A 351 -15.64 -23.90 7.48
C GLU A 351 -14.15 -23.71 7.16
N ALA A 352 -13.52 -22.64 7.70
CA ALA A 352 -12.10 -22.37 7.45
C ALA A 352 -11.18 -23.47 7.99
N LEU A 353 -11.49 -24.06 9.15
CA LEU A 353 -10.69 -25.15 9.72
C LEU A 353 -10.83 -26.46 8.93
N ASP A 354 -11.99 -26.70 8.33
CA ASP A 354 -12.23 -27.88 7.47
C ASP A 354 -11.48 -27.79 6.11
N ARG A 355 -11.21 -26.56 5.66
CA ARG A 355 -10.52 -26.25 4.40
C ARG A 355 -9.15 -25.57 4.58
N LEU A 356 -8.52 -25.74 5.73
CA LEU A 356 -7.29 -25.01 6.05
C LEU A 356 -6.13 -25.30 5.08
N ASP A 357 -6.12 -26.48 4.48
CA ASP A 357 -5.17 -26.88 3.42
C ASP A 357 -5.39 -26.17 2.06
N GLU A 358 -6.52 -25.48 1.88
CA GLU A 358 -6.82 -24.68 0.69
C GLU A 358 -6.63 -23.16 0.93
N LEU A 359 -6.55 -22.71 2.19
CA LEU A 359 -6.62 -21.33 2.59
C LEU A 359 -5.25 -20.73 2.95
N VAL A 360 -5.20 -19.41 3.06
CA VAL A 360 -4.08 -18.65 3.63
C VAL A 360 -4.46 -18.16 5.02
N LEU A 361 -3.79 -18.64 6.05
CA LEU A 361 -3.98 -18.20 7.43
C LEU A 361 -3.04 -17.03 7.73
N LYS A 362 -3.59 -15.92 8.22
CA LYS A 362 -2.85 -14.68 8.49
C LYS A 362 -3.02 -14.28 9.95
N PRO A 363 -1.92 -14.00 10.70
CA PRO A 363 -2.05 -13.42 12.02
C PRO A 363 -2.57 -11.98 11.93
N ARG A 364 -3.44 -11.57 12.85
CA ARG A 364 -4.02 -10.23 12.91
C ARG A 364 -2.94 -9.16 12.96
N ASP A 365 -1.92 -9.33 13.83
CA ASP A 365 -0.83 -8.37 14.03
C ASP A 365 0.34 -8.55 13.05
N GLY A 366 0.22 -9.48 12.09
CA GLY A 366 1.27 -9.77 11.12
C GLY A 366 1.43 -8.67 10.07
N HIS A 367 2.68 -8.23 9.86
CA HIS A 367 3.01 -7.41 8.70
C HIS A 367 4.13 -8.05 7.89
N GLY A 368 4.17 -7.74 6.61
CA GLY A 368 5.24 -8.20 5.76
C GLY A 368 5.23 -9.71 5.54
N GLY A 369 4.09 -10.38 5.63
CA GLY A 369 3.98 -11.84 5.49
C GLY A 369 4.55 -12.65 6.66
N ARG A 370 4.86 -12.02 7.80
CA ARG A 370 5.34 -12.73 8.99
C ARG A 370 4.20 -13.55 9.59
N GLY A 371 4.46 -14.85 9.81
CA GLY A 371 3.50 -15.77 10.43
C GLY A 371 2.36 -16.22 9.50
N VAL A 372 2.40 -15.85 8.22
CA VAL A 372 1.42 -16.32 7.23
C VAL A 372 1.69 -17.80 6.92
N LEU A 373 0.66 -18.63 6.99
CA LEU A 373 0.67 -20.02 6.55
C LEU A 373 -0.11 -20.15 5.25
N ILE A 374 0.50 -20.74 4.22
CA ILE A 374 -0.14 -21.06 2.94
C ILE A 374 -0.53 -22.55 3.01
N GLY A 375 -1.82 -22.82 3.18
CA GLY A 375 -2.34 -24.17 3.39
C GLY A 375 -1.85 -25.19 2.38
N PRO A 376 -1.95 -24.95 1.04
CA PRO A 376 -1.48 -25.90 0.03
C PRO A 376 0.03 -26.20 0.09
N SER A 377 0.83 -25.37 0.72
CA SER A 377 2.28 -25.57 0.87
C SER A 377 2.68 -26.11 2.24
N ALA A 378 1.71 -26.21 3.15
CA ALA A 378 1.95 -26.62 4.54
C ALA A 378 1.94 -28.14 4.69
N SER A 379 2.78 -28.65 5.58
CA SER A 379 2.73 -30.06 6.00
C SER A 379 1.49 -30.33 6.88
N ALA A 380 1.10 -31.58 6.97
CA ALA A 380 -0.01 -32.00 7.86
C ALA A 380 0.22 -31.61 9.33
N ALA A 381 1.47 -31.59 9.80
CA ALA A 381 1.82 -31.14 11.15
C ALA A 381 1.60 -29.62 11.33
N GLU A 382 2.04 -28.82 10.37
CA GLU A 382 1.84 -27.36 10.39
C GLU A 382 0.36 -27.00 10.33
N LEU A 383 -0.44 -27.70 9.52
CA LEU A 383 -1.89 -27.51 9.46
C LEU A 383 -2.56 -27.87 10.80
N HIS A 384 -2.12 -28.95 11.43
CA HIS A 384 -2.63 -29.34 12.75
C HIS A 384 -2.31 -28.28 13.81
N ASP A 385 -1.06 -27.85 13.91
CA ASP A 385 -0.61 -26.82 14.86
C ASP A 385 -1.33 -25.47 14.61
N ALA A 386 -1.54 -25.11 13.35
CA ALA A 386 -2.28 -23.91 12.96
C ALA A 386 -3.77 -24.02 13.38
N ALA A 387 -4.40 -25.16 13.17
CA ALA A 387 -5.78 -25.39 13.58
C ALA A 387 -5.95 -25.29 15.11
N ASP A 388 -5.01 -25.84 15.90
CA ASP A 388 -5.02 -25.72 17.34
C ASP A 388 -4.78 -24.29 17.82
N THR A 389 -3.89 -23.56 17.13
CA THR A 389 -3.64 -22.14 17.40
C THR A 389 -4.91 -21.30 17.16
N VAL A 390 -5.59 -21.50 16.04
CA VAL A 390 -6.87 -20.81 15.74
C VAL A 390 -7.96 -21.16 16.74
N ARG A 391 -8.07 -22.43 17.18
CA ARG A 391 -9.04 -22.82 18.21
C ARG A 391 -8.76 -22.15 19.55
N ALA A 392 -7.50 -21.98 19.91
CA ALA A 392 -7.08 -21.34 21.16
C ALA A 392 -7.29 -19.81 21.15
N ASP A 393 -7.04 -19.16 20.02
CA ASP A 393 -7.18 -17.70 19.84
C ASP A 393 -7.76 -17.35 18.45
N PRO A 394 -9.06 -17.53 18.24
CA PRO A 394 -9.68 -17.21 16.96
C PRO A 394 -9.64 -15.70 16.62
N ALA A 395 -9.56 -14.82 17.63
CA ALA A 395 -9.48 -13.37 17.45
C ALA A 395 -8.10 -12.91 16.94
N GLY A 396 -7.08 -13.70 17.13
CA GLY A 396 -5.71 -13.42 16.65
C GLY A 396 -5.46 -13.75 15.17
N TRP A 397 -6.46 -14.30 14.46
CA TRP A 397 -6.26 -14.82 13.11
C TRP A 397 -7.40 -14.50 12.15
N THR A 398 -7.08 -14.51 10.85
CA THR A 398 -8.04 -14.53 9.74
C THR A 398 -7.61 -15.60 8.74
N ALA A 399 -8.57 -16.27 8.10
CA ALA A 399 -8.32 -17.15 6.97
C ALA A 399 -8.84 -16.50 5.69
N GLN A 400 -8.10 -16.59 4.59
CA GLN A 400 -8.41 -15.96 3.32
C GLN A 400 -8.29 -16.99 2.20
N GLU A 401 -9.18 -16.92 1.20
CA GLU A 401 -9.06 -17.74 0.00
C GLU A 401 -7.70 -17.51 -0.68
N LEU A 402 -7.07 -18.60 -1.13
CA LEU A 402 -5.83 -18.50 -1.88
C LEU A 402 -6.11 -17.97 -3.29
N VAL A 403 -5.51 -16.85 -3.63
CA VAL A 403 -5.50 -16.35 -5.00
C VAL A 403 -4.23 -16.79 -5.70
N ARG A 404 -4.37 -17.43 -6.85
CA ARG A 404 -3.25 -17.65 -7.77
C ARG A 404 -2.88 -16.31 -8.40
N LEU A 405 -1.82 -15.70 -7.89
CA LEU A 405 -1.35 -14.40 -8.32
C LEU A 405 -0.86 -14.45 -9.77
N SER A 406 -1.06 -13.36 -10.50
CA SER A 406 -0.45 -13.19 -11.83
C SER A 406 1.07 -13.27 -11.77
N THR A 407 1.68 -13.64 -12.88
CA THR A 407 3.13 -13.60 -13.08
C THR A 407 3.51 -12.49 -14.06
N HIS A 408 4.76 -12.06 -13.98
CA HIS A 408 5.34 -11.05 -14.85
C HIS A 408 6.78 -11.43 -15.19
N PRO A 409 7.23 -11.24 -16.45
CA PRO A 409 8.62 -11.46 -16.82
C PRO A 409 9.59 -10.68 -15.95
N THR A 410 10.50 -11.38 -15.29
CA THR A 410 11.46 -10.83 -14.34
C THR A 410 12.85 -11.29 -14.71
N VAL A 411 13.85 -10.42 -14.64
CA VAL A 411 15.23 -10.78 -14.96
C VAL A 411 15.88 -11.51 -13.78
N ILE A 412 16.06 -12.80 -13.94
CA ILE A 412 16.75 -13.66 -12.99
C ILE A 412 17.96 -14.28 -13.69
N GLU A 413 19.14 -14.06 -13.15
CA GLU A 413 20.41 -14.59 -13.72
C GLU A 413 20.57 -14.31 -15.23
N GLY A 414 20.13 -13.11 -15.67
CA GLY A 414 20.24 -12.69 -17.06
C GLY A 414 19.20 -13.29 -18.04
N ARG A 415 18.16 -13.93 -17.53
CA ARG A 415 17.05 -14.50 -18.31
C ARG A 415 15.72 -13.99 -17.80
N LEU A 416 14.71 -13.93 -18.68
CA LEU A 416 13.33 -13.70 -18.26
C LEU A 416 12.78 -14.99 -17.63
N GLN A 417 12.24 -14.85 -16.43
CA GLN A 417 11.54 -15.90 -15.71
C GLN A 417 10.22 -15.36 -15.14
N PRO A 418 9.14 -16.15 -15.12
CA PRO A 418 7.89 -15.74 -14.50
C PRO A 418 8.08 -15.61 -12.98
N ARG A 419 7.58 -14.48 -12.42
CA ARG A 419 7.53 -14.25 -10.97
C ARG A 419 6.20 -13.63 -10.60
N HIS A 420 5.65 -14.05 -9.49
CA HIS A 420 4.42 -13.48 -8.96
C HIS A 420 4.61 -12.01 -8.63
N VAL A 421 3.56 -11.23 -8.95
CA VAL A 421 3.54 -9.78 -8.73
C VAL A 421 2.25 -9.37 -8.03
N ASP A 422 2.34 -8.29 -7.28
CA ASP A 422 1.21 -7.51 -6.84
C ASP A 422 1.36 -6.04 -7.25
N LEU A 423 0.38 -5.23 -6.93
CA LEU A 423 0.35 -3.82 -7.27
C LEU A 423 0.01 -3.01 -6.02
N ARG A 424 0.81 -1.99 -5.70
CA ARG A 424 0.46 -0.98 -4.69
C ARG A 424 0.22 0.36 -5.36
N PRO A 425 -1.00 0.63 -5.82
CA PRO A 425 -1.41 1.96 -6.22
C PRO A 425 -1.55 2.87 -5.00
N PHE A 426 -1.41 4.18 -5.23
CA PHE A 426 -1.60 5.19 -4.19
C PHE A 426 -2.77 6.08 -4.57
N LEU A 427 -3.70 6.23 -3.63
CA LEU A 427 -4.88 7.05 -3.77
C LEU A 427 -4.82 8.23 -2.80
N PHE A 428 -5.25 9.39 -3.28
CA PHE A 428 -5.35 10.64 -2.54
C PHE A 428 -6.82 11.05 -2.44
N TYR A 429 -7.25 11.41 -1.24
CA TYR A 429 -8.63 11.80 -0.97
C TYR A 429 -8.66 13.10 -0.17
N ASP A 430 -9.33 14.13 -0.69
CA ASP A 430 -9.45 15.44 -0.06
C ASP A 430 -10.77 15.65 0.73
N GLY A 431 -11.52 14.57 0.97
CA GLY A 431 -12.84 14.58 1.58
C GLY A 431 -13.98 14.79 0.57
N ARG A 432 -13.66 15.08 -0.69
CA ARG A 432 -14.65 15.31 -1.77
C ARG A 432 -14.33 14.50 -3.03
N ARG A 433 -13.08 14.47 -3.42
CA ARG A 433 -12.58 13.82 -4.64
C ARG A 433 -11.44 12.87 -4.33
N THR A 434 -11.45 11.75 -5.00
CA THR A 434 -10.36 10.80 -5.02
C THR A 434 -9.56 10.93 -6.32
N ALA A 435 -8.26 10.73 -6.25
CA ALA A 435 -7.38 10.65 -7.41
C ALA A 435 -6.28 9.63 -7.17
N ALA A 436 -6.08 8.72 -8.12
CA ALA A 436 -4.95 7.80 -8.08
C ALA A 436 -3.69 8.43 -8.67
N LEU A 437 -2.53 8.13 -8.06
CA LEU A 437 -1.25 8.44 -8.68
C LEU A 437 -1.14 7.65 -10.00
N PRO A 438 -0.85 8.27 -11.17
CA PRO A 438 -0.85 7.57 -12.45
C PRO A 438 0.39 6.67 -12.62
N GLY A 439 0.50 5.67 -11.76
CA GLY A 439 1.55 4.69 -11.60
C GLY A 439 1.50 4.08 -10.22
N ALA A 440 2.10 2.92 -10.06
CA ALA A 440 2.08 2.16 -8.82
C ALA A 440 3.44 1.53 -8.57
N LEU A 441 3.69 1.09 -7.34
CA LEU A 441 4.79 0.18 -7.07
C LEU A 441 4.29 -1.25 -7.35
N THR A 442 4.78 -1.88 -8.41
CA THR A 442 4.65 -3.33 -8.57
C THR A 442 5.70 -3.99 -7.69
N ARG A 443 5.26 -4.83 -6.75
CA ARG A 443 6.18 -5.68 -5.99
C ARG A 443 6.32 -7.01 -6.70
N VAL A 444 7.47 -7.66 -6.58
CA VAL A 444 7.76 -8.93 -7.24
C VAL A 444 8.42 -9.90 -6.26
N ALA A 445 7.96 -11.15 -6.24
CA ALA A 445 8.63 -12.23 -5.52
C ALA A 445 9.86 -12.68 -6.34
N LEU A 446 11.07 -12.56 -5.79
CA LEU A 446 12.28 -12.93 -6.52
C LEU A 446 12.55 -14.44 -6.48
N ASP A 447 12.07 -15.14 -5.46
CA ASP A 447 12.15 -16.59 -5.33
C ASP A 447 11.01 -17.27 -6.10
N ALA A 448 11.31 -18.35 -6.83
CA ALA A 448 10.37 -19.02 -7.76
C ALA A 448 9.12 -19.58 -7.06
N ASP A 449 9.30 -20.16 -5.87
CA ASP A 449 8.25 -20.88 -5.15
C ASP A 449 7.54 -19.98 -4.11
N ASN A 450 7.83 -18.68 -4.12
CA ASN A 450 7.25 -17.78 -3.13
C ASN A 450 5.96 -17.15 -3.63
N LEU A 451 4.84 -17.61 -3.11
CA LEU A 451 3.52 -17.03 -3.34
C LEU A 451 3.28 -15.72 -2.54
N ILE A 452 4.13 -15.40 -1.58
CA ILE A 452 4.06 -14.16 -0.79
C ILE A 452 4.89 -13.10 -1.48
N VAL A 453 4.23 -12.15 -2.12
CA VAL A 453 4.89 -10.98 -2.70
C VAL A 453 5.11 -9.95 -1.61
N ASN A 454 6.36 -9.75 -1.18
CA ASN A 454 6.69 -8.75 -0.18
C ASN A 454 8.11 -8.21 -0.35
N SER A 455 8.22 -6.91 -0.60
CA SER A 455 9.51 -6.23 -0.76
C SER A 455 10.39 -6.24 0.50
N SER A 456 9.82 -6.42 1.69
CA SER A 456 10.59 -6.49 2.94
C SER A 456 11.27 -7.85 3.18
N ARG A 457 10.87 -8.91 2.44
CA ARG A 457 11.37 -10.28 2.55
C ARG A 457 11.81 -10.82 1.19
N ASN A 458 13.02 -10.53 0.74
CA ASN A 458 13.57 -11.02 -0.55
C ASN A 458 12.73 -10.67 -1.79
N GLY A 459 11.78 -9.74 -1.69
CA GLY A 459 11.05 -9.21 -2.84
C GLY A 459 11.75 -7.98 -3.43
N GLY A 460 11.40 -7.66 -4.67
CA GLY A 460 11.85 -6.47 -5.37
C GLY A 460 10.70 -5.56 -5.79
N GLY A 461 11.04 -4.53 -6.53
CA GLY A 461 10.08 -3.65 -7.17
C GLY A 461 10.28 -3.57 -8.67
N LYS A 462 9.20 -3.26 -9.38
CA LYS A 462 9.17 -2.93 -10.80
C LYS A 462 8.46 -1.60 -11.00
N ASP A 463 8.85 -0.90 -12.03
CA ASP A 463 8.09 0.27 -12.47
C ASP A 463 6.72 -0.15 -13.03
N THR A 464 5.70 0.64 -12.79
CA THR A 464 4.38 0.44 -13.39
C THR A 464 4.07 1.60 -14.32
N TRP A 465 3.92 1.32 -15.61
CA TRP A 465 3.60 2.32 -16.61
C TRP A 465 2.10 2.30 -16.92
N VAL A 466 1.44 3.38 -16.58
CA VAL A 466 0.07 3.64 -17.03
C VAL A 466 0.16 4.32 -18.38
N LEU A 467 -0.32 3.66 -19.41
CA LEU A 467 -0.30 4.16 -20.77
C LEU A 467 -1.39 5.24 -20.98
N PRO A 468 -1.26 6.10 -22.00
CA PRO A 468 -2.20 7.19 -22.29
C PRO A 468 -3.60 6.72 -22.62
#